data_fc1c1785668c8018b84157fd2ebd3968
#
_entry.id   fc1c1785668c8018b84157fd2ebd3968
#
_cell.length_a   1.000
_cell.length_b   1.000
_cell.length_c   1.000
_cell.angle_alpha   90.00
_cell.angle_beta   90.00
_cell.angle_gamma   90.00
#
_symmetry.space_group_name_H-M   'P 1'
#
loop_
_entity.id
_entity.type
_entity.pdbx_description
1 polymer ?
#
loop_
_entity_poly.entity_id
_entity_poly.type
_entity_poly.pdbx_seq_one_letter_code
_entity_poly.pdbx_strand_id
1 'polypeptide(L)'
;MKQVLYKNDIYPYNVRVLLGADEEYIAKTFANLEVEDQSWEGWTDDYGGRTIFVENRTNHRKEICFLFHSLSDMDVRTIGHECLHGLSLYCKYLNINYSFE
;
A
#
# COMPACT_ATOMS: atom_id res chain seq x y z
N MET A 1 -14.48 8.08 2.50
CA MET A 1 -13.06 7.70 2.33
C MET A 1 -12.16 8.91 2.51
N LYS A 2 -11.03 8.72 3.14
CA LYS A 2 -9.99 9.75 3.24
C LYS A 2 -8.67 9.20 2.71
N GLN A 3 -7.85 10.05 2.12
CA GLN A 3 -6.55 9.63 1.61
C GLN A 3 -5.51 10.74 1.71
N VAL A 4 -4.24 10.33 1.85
CA VAL A 4 -3.08 11.21 1.82
C VAL A 4 -2.04 10.58 0.91
N LEU A 5 -1.43 11.40 0.06
CA LEU A 5 -0.31 11.00 -0.79
C LEU A 5 0.96 11.72 -0.32
N TYR A 6 1.96 10.96 0.05
CA TYR A 6 3.29 11.46 0.38
C TYR A 6 4.19 11.26 -0.85
N LYS A 7 4.49 12.34 -1.54
CA LYS A 7 5.40 12.31 -2.69
C LYS A 7 6.83 12.19 -2.21
N ASN A 8 7.60 11.32 -2.86
CA ASN A 8 8.97 11.11 -2.52
C ASN A 8 9.86 11.65 -3.65
N ASP A 9 10.65 12.68 -3.36
CA ASP A 9 11.52 13.32 -4.35
C ASP A 9 12.86 12.62 -4.52
N ILE A 10 13.22 11.74 -3.58
CA ILE A 10 14.52 11.04 -3.55
C ILE A 10 14.40 9.65 -4.16
N TYR A 11 13.31 8.93 -3.85
CA TYR A 11 13.09 7.56 -4.29
C TYR A 11 11.90 7.49 -5.24
N PRO A 12 11.83 6.47 -6.12
CA PRO A 12 10.84 6.43 -7.20
C PRO A 12 9.40 6.13 -6.77
N TYR A 13 9.19 5.68 -5.54
CA TYR A 13 7.86 5.24 -5.10
C TYR A 13 7.27 6.22 -4.09
N ASN A 14 6.06 6.68 -4.39
CA ASN A 14 5.28 7.47 -3.45
C ASN A 14 4.64 6.56 -2.41
N VAL A 15 4.24 7.14 -1.29
CA VAL A 15 3.50 6.45 -0.23
C VAL A 15 2.10 7.04 -0.16
N ARG A 16 1.10 6.18 -0.23
CA ARG A 16 -0.30 6.57 -0.14
C ARG A 16 -0.95 5.88 1.04
N VAL A 17 -1.75 6.63 1.80
CA VAL A 17 -2.56 6.09 2.90
C VAL A 17 -4.03 6.26 2.54
N LEU A 18 -4.77 5.17 2.57
CA LEU A 18 -6.22 5.15 2.31
C LEU A 18 -6.96 4.70 3.56
N LEU A 19 -7.97 5.46 3.94
CA LEU A 19 -8.85 5.13 5.06
C LEU A 19 -10.28 4.95 4.54
N GLY A 20 -10.82 3.76 4.72
CA GLY A 20 -12.20 3.45 4.36
C GLY A 20 -12.47 3.35 2.87
N ALA A 21 -11.48 3.01 2.07
CA ALA A 21 -11.67 2.76 0.65
C ALA A 21 -12.34 1.40 0.44
N ASP A 22 -13.36 1.34 -0.42
CA ASP A 22 -13.99 0.08 -0.77
C ASP A 22 -13.25 -0.63 -1.91
N GLU A 23 -13.60 -1.89 -2.14
CA GLU A 23 -12.95 -2.72 -3.17
C GLU A 23 -13.11 -2.12 -4.57
N GLU A 24 -14.29 -1.59 -4.87
CA GLU A 24 -14.57 -0.99 -6.18
C GLU A 24 -13.62 0.19 -6.45
N TYR A 25 -13.45 1.07 -5.47
CA TYR A 25 -12.54 2.21 -5.60
C TYR A 25 -11.10 1.76 -5.79
N ILE A 26 -10.65 0.80 -4.99
CA ILE A 26 -9.28 0.29 -5.03
C ILE A 26 -9.01 -0.37 -6.38
N ALA A 27 -9.89 -1.26 -6.83
CA ALA A 27 -9.74 -1.98 -8.08
C ALA A 27 -9.75 -1.05 -9.30
N LYS A 28 -10.57 -0.01 -9.26
CA LYS A 28 -10.67 0.97 -10.33
C LYS A 28 -9.45 1.90 -10.40
N THR A 29 -8.88 2.24 -9.25
CA THR A 29 -7.81 3.24 -9.14
C THR A 29 -6.42 2.63 -9.28
N PHE A 30 -6.22 1.41 -8.78
CA PHE A 30 -4.91 0.79 -8.67
C PHE A 30 -4.85 -0.59 -9.30
N ALA A 31 -3.70 -0.91 -9.90
CA ALA A 31 -3.35 -2.27 -10.26
C ALA A 31 -2.52 -2.88 -9.12
N ASN A 32 -2.86 -4.10 -8.73
CA ASN A 32 -2.12 -4.84 -7.72
C ASN A 32 -0.85 -5.43 -8.33
N LEU A 33 0.33 -4.92 -7.96
CA LEU A 33 1.60 -5.38 -8.53
C LEU A 33 2.17 -6.61 -7.82
N GLU A 34 1.53 -7.08 -6.77
CA GLU A 34 1.97 -8.28 -6.04
C GLU A 34 1.36 -9.56 -6.59
N VAL A 35 0.39 -9.45 -7.51
CA VAL A 35 -0.20 -10.59 -8.19
C VAL A 35 -0.07 -10.42 -9.71
N GLU A 36 0.13 -11.54 -10.40
CA GLU A 36 0.46 -11.57 -11.83
C GLU A 36 -0.65 -10.98 -12.71
N ASP A 37 -1.91 -11.25 -12.36
CA ASP A 37 -3.07 -10.76 -13.09
C ASP A 37 -3.50 -9.34 -12.68
N GLN A 38 -2.79 -8.73 -11.74
CA GLN A 38 -3.06 -7.38 -11.21
C GLN A 38 -4.45 -7.25 -10.57
N SER A 39 -5.06 -8.36 -10.18
CA SER A 39 -6.40 -8.38 -9.61
C SER A 39 -6.41 -8.02 -8.12
N TRP A 40 -7.60 -7.71 -7.62
CA TRP A 40 -7.84 -7.44 -6.21
C TRP A 40 -8.69 -8.52 -5.54
N GLU A 41 -8.93 -9.62 -6.21
CA GLU A 41 -9.75 -10.70 -5.67
C GLU A 41 -9.16 -11.21 -4.35
N GLY A 42 -9.97 -11.18 -3.30
CA GLY A 42 -9.59 -11.62 -1.95
C GLY A 42 -8.66 -10.69 -1.18
N TRP A 43 -8.18 -9.60 -1.79
CA TRP A 43 -7.24 -8.70 -1.14
C TRP A 43 -7.89 -7.66 -0.24
N THR A 44 -9.18 -7.41 -0.43
CA THR A 44 -9.90 -6.37 0.30
C THR A 44 -10.85 -6.93 1.36
N ASP A 45 -10.86 -8.25 1.54
CA ASP A 45 -11.73 -8.92 2.51
C ASP A 45 -11.07 -8.94 3.90
N ASP A 46 -11.85 -8.62 4.93
CA ASP A 46 -11.50 -8.77 6.35
C ASP A 46 -10.14 -8.18 6.75
N TYR A 47 -9.76 -7.02 6.22
CA TYR A 47 -8.53 -6.39 6.65
C TYR A 47 -8.77 -5.29 7.70
N GLY A 48 -7.95 -5.26 8.77
CA GLY A 48 -7.84 -4.10 9.66
C GLY A 48 -6.88 -3.08 9.07
N GLY A 49 -5.67 -3.53 8.74
CA GLY A 49 -4.68 -2.78 8.00
C GLY A 49 -4.02 -3.68 6.95
N ARG A 50 -3.63 -3.09 5.83
CA ARG A 50 -2.96 -3.83 4.77
C ARG A 50 -1.98 -2.93 4.03
N THR A 51 -0.82 -3.49 3.68
CA THR A 51 0.21 -2.79 2.90
C THR A 51 0.39 -3.52 1.58
N ILE A 52 0.41 -2.77 0.48
CA ILE A 52 0.47 -3.37 -0.84
C ILE A 52 1.23 -2.47 -1.82
N PHE A 53 1.93 -3.10 -2.76
CA PHE A 53 2.61 -2.41 -3.85
C PHE A 53 1.67 -2.32 -5.05
N VAL A 54 1.42 -1.11 -5.51
CA VAL A 54 0.41 -0.84 -6.54
C VAL A 54 0.93 0.08 -7.63
N GLU A 55 0.25 0.07 -8.78
CA GLU A 55 0.43 1.08 -9.82
C GLU A 55 -0.88 1.87 -9.94
N ASN A 56 -0.76 3.19 -9.91
CA ASN A 56 -1.91 4.06 -10.17
C ASN A 56 -2.27 3.96 -11.66
N ARG A 57 -3.53 3.59 -11.95
CA ARG A 57 -3.96 3.34 -13.33
C ARG A 57 -4.03 4.61 -14.19
N THR A 58 -4.11 5.78 -13.56
CA THR A 58 -4.21 7.05 -14.27
C THR A 58 -2.85 7.57 -14.74
N ASN A 59 -1.86 7.60 -13.85
CA ASN A 59 -0.55 8.18 -14.13
C ASN A 59 0.57 7.14 -14.27
N HIS A 60 0.25 5.86 -14.08
CA HIS A 60 1.19 4.73 -14.17
C HIS A 60 2.35 4.81 -13.16
N ARG A 61 2.21 5.58 -12.10
CA ARG A 61 3.22 5.65 -11.05
C ARG A 61 3.02 4.52 -10.05
N LYS A 62 4.13 3.96 -9.59
CA LYS A 62 4.15 2.91 -8.57
C LYS A 62 4.12 3.54 -7.20
N GLU A 63 3.37 2.93 -6.28
CA GLU A 63 3.16 3.44 -4.93
C GLU A 63 3.16 2.30 -3.92
N ILE A 64 3.64 2.59 -2.72
CA ILE A 64 3.39 1.76 -1.55
C ILE A 64 2.10 2.28 -0.92
N CYS A 65 1.10 1.43 -0.83
CA CYS A 65 -0.23 1.82 -0.37
C CYS A 65 -0.55 1.16 0.97
N PHE A 66 -0.86 1.99 1.96
CA PHE A 66 -1.34 1.53 3.27
C PHE A 66 -2.86 1.67 3.29
N LEU A 67 -3.56 0.57 3.48
CA LEU A 67 -5.01 0.50 3.51
C LEU A 67 -5.48 0.26 4.94
N PHE A 68 -6.36 1.13 5.45
CA PHE A 68 -7.03 0.94 6.74
C PHE A 68 -8.53 0.94 6.52
N HIS A 69 -9.21 -0.04 7.10
CA HIS A 69 -10.65 -0.20 6.93
C HIS A 69 -11.42 0.91 7.64
N SER A 70 -11.05 1.20 8.88
CA SER A 70 -11.69 2.24 9.69
C SER A 70 -10.67 2.98 10.55
N LEU A 71 -11.07 4.12 11.11
CA LEU A 71 -10.21 4.90 11.99
C LEU A 71 -9.78 4.10 13.22
N SER A 72 -10.63 3.21 13.72
CA SER A 72 -10.30 2.36 14.87
C SER A 72 -9.18 1.36 14.58
N ASP A 73 -8.95 1.03 13.32
CA ASP A 73 -7.85 0.14 12.89
C ASP A 73 -6.51 0.86 12.82
N MET A 74 -6.50 2.19 12.88
CA MET A 74 -5.27 2.99 12.83
C MET A 74 -4.67 3.18 14.22
N ASP A 75 -4.54 2.11 15.00
CA ASP A 75 -3.82 2.15 16.26
C ASP A 75 -2.30 1.99 16.04
N VAL A 76 -1.52 2.27 17.10
CA VAL A 76 -0.04 2.24 17.01
C VAL A 76 0.47 0.87 16.59
N ARG A 77 -0.16 -0.20 17.06
CA ARG A 77 0.24 -1.58 16.73
C ARG A 77 0.03 -1.86 15.24
N THR A 78 -1.15 -1.57 14.73
CA THR A 78 -1.50 -1.82 13.32
C THR A 78 -0.67 -0.95 12.39
N ILE A 79 -0.53 0.34 12.69
CA ILE A 79 0.30 1.25 11.90
C ILE A 79 1.76 0.77 11.88
N GLY A 80 2.32 0.41 13.03
CA GLY A 80 3.69 -0.08 13.12
C GLY A 80 3.90 -1.37 12.32
N HIS A 81 2.96 -2.30 12.42
CA HIS A 81 2.98 -3.55 11.67
C HIS A 81 2.98 -3.29 10.15
N GLU A 82 2.08 -2.44 9.67
CA GLU A 82 1.98 -2.11 8.25
C GLU A 82 3.21 -1.33 7.76
N CYS A 83 3.79 -0.47 8.59
CA CYS A 83 5.03 0.22 8.23
C CYS A 83 6.21 -0.74 8.02
N LEU A 84 6.30 -1.81 8.81
CA LEU A 84 7.31 -2.85 8.59
C LEU A 84 7.10 -3.56 7.26
N HIS A 85 5.86 -3.87 6.89
CA HIS A 85 5.56 -4.41 5.57
C HIS A 85 5.93 -3.44 4.45
N GLY A 86 5.63 -2.16 4.64
CA GLY A 86 5.99 -1.11 3.68
C GLY A 86 7.48 -1.01 3.46
N LEU A 87 8.28 -1.07 4.53
CA LEU A 87 9.73 -1.07 4.44
C LEU A 87 10.23 -2.30 3.67
N SER A 88 9.69 -3.47 3.96
CA SER A 88 10.06 -4.71 3.26
C SER A 88 9.76 -4.63 1.76
N LEU A 89 8.59 -4.12 1.38
CA LEU A 89 8.23 -3.93 -0.01
C LEU A 89 9.13 -2.91 -0.69
N TYR A 90 9.43 -1.82 -0.02
CA TYR A 90 10.29 -0.77 -0.55
C TYR A 90 11.68 -1.32 -0.86
N CYS A 91 12.28 -2.05 0.07
CA CYS A 91 13.57 -2.68 -0.12
C CYS A 91 13.55 -3.72 -1.23
N LYS A 92 12.51 -4.55 -1.29
CA LYS A 92 12.35 -5.57 -2.31
C LYS A 92 12.31 -4.98 -3.73
N TYR A 93 11.47 -3.96 -3.94
CA TYR A 93 11.27 -3.39 -5.28
C TYR A 93 12.34 -2.38 -5.70
N LEU A 94 13.11 -1.84 -4.75
CA LEU A 94 14.32 -1.07 -5.04
C LEU A 94 15.57 -1.94 -5.13
N ASN A 95 15.43 -3.25 -4.91
CA ASN A 95 16.55 -4.18 -4.89
C ASN A 95 17.60 -3.80 -3.85
N ILE A 96 17.15 -3.28 -2.70
CA ILE A 96 18.02 -2.93 -1.58
C ILE A 96 18.13 -4.17 -0.69
N ASN A 97 19.37 -4.60 -0.43
CA ASN A 97 19.63 -5.66 0.52
C ASN A 97 19.84 -5.03 1.91
N TYR A 98 19.06 -5.45 2.90
CA TYR A 98 19.20 -4.96 4.26
C TYR A 98 19.38 -6.13 5.24
N SER A 99 20.12 -5.87 6.29
CA SER A 99 20.40 -6.85 7.34
C SER A 99 20.30 -6.18 8.71
N PHE A 100 19.66 -6.87 9.64
CA PHE A 100 19.54 -6.43 11.03
C PHE A 100 20.48 -7.25 11.92
N GLU A 101 21.75 -7.18 11.62
CA GLU A 101 22.79 -7.81 12.43
C GLU A 101 23.24 -6.94 13.58
#